data_c5593bc7afd06a8e08b36de6b68e881c
#
_entry.id   c5593bc7afd06a8e08b36de6b68e881c
#
_cell.length_a   1.000
_cell.length_b   1.000
_cell.length_c   1.000
_cell.angle_alpha   90.00
_cell.angle_beta   90.00
_cell.angle_gamma   90.00
#
_symmetry.space_group_name_H-M   'P 1'
#
loop_
_entity.id
_entity.type
_entity.pdbx_description
1 polymer ?
#
loop_
_entity_poly.entity_id
_entity_poly.type
_entity_poly.pdbx_seq_one_letter_code
_entity_poly.pdbx_strand_id
1 'polypeptide(L)'
;MAPAQRNVIILAICQGMSVSGLVILGIVAVLAGQLLSDDPAFASLPLAMQLTGTMLMTIPASLLMAKVGRRAGFIFGQIIGIAGGCLGAYALMYVKSFELLCVAGLLVGVSNAFWQYYRFAAVDTAGEDYKARAISYVLAGGLIAALVGPEVAKIAEDLFGPVAFAGSYLAYVGFCVAGILVLTSLNIPKPAEGWNISGGRPLQEIMRQPTFIVAGMS
;
A
#
# COMPACT_ATOMS: atom_id res chain seq x y z
N MET A 1 3.62 -17.98 -21.58
CA MET A 1 3.39 -17.92 -20.13
C MET A 1 1.94 -18.24 -19.82
N ALA A 2 1.67 -19.11 -18.86
CA ALA A 2 0.29 -19.36 -18.41
C ALA A 2 -0.29 -18.05 -17.82
N PRO A 3 -1.59 -17.76 -18.01
CA PRO A 3 -2.20 -16.50 -17.53
C PRO A 3 -2.01 -16.28 -16.02
N ALA A 4 -2.00 -17.34 -15.23
CA ALA A 4 -1.73 -17.27 -13.80
C ALA A 4 -0.30 -16.76 -13.48
N GLN A 5 0.71 -17.26 -14.20
CA GLN A 5 2.10 -16.82 -14.01
C GLN A 5 2.29 -15.33 -14.35
N ARG A 6 1.62 -14.87 -15.41
CA ARG A 6 1.65 -13.44 -15.81
C ARG A 6 1.04 -12.56 -14.70
N ASN A 7 -0.09 -12.94 -14.13
CA ASN A 7 -0.73 -12.19 -13.05
C ASN A 7 0.16 -12.14 -11.81
N VAL A 8 0.82 -13.23 -11.45
CA VAL A 8 1.75 -13.29 -10.30
C VAL A 8 2.94 -12.33 -10.51
N ILE A 9 3.52 -12.28 -11.72
CA ILE A 9 4.63 -11.36 -12.04
C ILE A 9 4.16 -9.90 -11.96
N ILE A 10 2.99 -9.58 -12.51
CA ILE A 10 2.39 -8.25 -12.43
C ILE A 10 2.22 -7.83 -10.96
N LEU A 11 1.66 -8.70 -10.13
CA LEU A 11 1.46 -8.43 -8.71
C LEU A 11 2.78 -8.31 -7.94
N ALA A 12 3.80 -9.09 -8.31
CA ALA A 12 5.14 -8.98 -7.72
C ALA A 12 5.80 -7.62 -8.04
N ILE A 13 5.67 -7.13 -9.27
CA ILE A 13 6.15 -5.81 -9.67
C ILE A 13 5.39 -4.71 -8.90
N CYS A 14 4.06 -4.80 -8.83
CA CYS A 14 3.24 -3.84 -8.06
C CYS A 14 3.58 -3.87 -6.57
N GLN A 15 3.83 -5.05 -6.00
CA GLN A 15 4.28 -5.20 -4.62
C GLN A 15 5.62 -4.48 -4.41
N GLY A 16 6.55 -4.67 -5.34
CA GLY A 16 7.84 -4.00 -5.31
C GLY A 16 7.70 -2.49 -5.27
N MET A 17 6.94 -1.92 -6.20
CA MET A 17 6.69 -0.47 -6.26
C MET A 17 6.06 0.06 -4.97
N SER A 18 5.06 -0.66 -4.43
CA SER A 18 4.37 -0.24 -3.20
C SER A 18 5.27 -0.32 -1.97
N VAL A 19 6.11 -1.35 -1.85
CA VAL A 19 7.09 -1.48 -0.75
C VAL A 19 8.17 -0.41 -0.85
N SER A 20 8.67 -0.10 -2.06
CA SER A 20 9.61 1.02 -2.25
C SER A 20 9.02 2.33 -1.75
N GLY A 21 7.77 2.62 -2.13
CA GLY A 21 7.05 3.81 -1.66
C GLY A 21 6.87 3.83 -0.14
N LEU A 22 6.52 2.68 0.47
CA LEU A 22 6.38 2.57 1.93
C LEU A 22 7.69 2.87 2.65
N VAL A 23 8.81 2.32 2.18
CA VAL A 23 10.13 2.53 2.78
C VAL A 23 10.56 3.99 2.67
N ILE A 24 10.39 4.59 1.49
CA ILE A 24 10.72 6.00 1.26
C ILE A 24 9.91 6.89 2.21
N LEU A 25 8.58 6.80 2.16
CA LEU A 25 7.72 7.67 2.94
C LEU A 25 7.76 7.36 4.44
N GLY A 26 8.08 6.11 4.84
CA GLY A 26 8.26 5.76 6.25
C GLY A 26 9.40 6.55 6.91
N ILE A 27 10.51 6.73 6.20
CA ILE A 27 11.66 7.53 6.67
C ILE A 27 11.35 9.02 6.57
N VAL A 28 10.89 9.44 5.41
CA VAL A 28 10.65 10.85 5.07
C VAL A 28 9.54 11.46 5.92
N ALA A 29 8.50 10.71 6.29
CA ALA A 29 7.41 11.23 7.09
C ALA A 29 7.87 11.76 8.46
N VAL A 30 8.82 11.08 9.10
CA VAL A 30 9.38 11.51 10.39
C VAL A 30 10.28 12.74 10.21
N LEU A 31 11.16 12.72 9.19
CA LEU A 31 12.08 13.84 8.93
C LEU A 31 11.32 15.11 8.50
N ALA A 32 10.31 14.95 7.65
CA ALA A 32 9.43 16.05 7.25
C ALA A 32 8.58 16.56 8.42
N GLY A 33 8.15 15.64 9.29
CA GLY A 33 7.47 15.98 10.54
C GLY A 33 8.36 16.83 11.47
N GLN A 34 9.64 16.50 11.62
CA GLN A 34 10.61 17.30 12.38
C GLN A 34 10.81 18.69 11.78
N LEU A 35 10.78 18.80 10.45
CA LEU A 35 10.97 20.06 9.74
C LEU A 35 9.79 21.04 9.93
N LEU A 36 8.56 20.51 10.01
CA LEU A 36 7.34 21.32 10.04
C LEU A 36 6.70 21.43 11.43
N SER A 37 7.08 20.59 12.38
CA SER A 37 6.54 20.63 13.75
C SER A 37 7.30 21.61 14.63
N ASP A 38 6.57 22.44 15.37
CA ASP A 38 7.15 23.33 16.39
C ASP A 38 7.63 22.53 17.62
N ASP A 39 7.04 21.35 17.89
CA ASP A 39 7.40 20.47 19.00
C ASP A 39 7.97 19.15 18.47
N PRO A 40 9.22 18.80 18.79
CA PRO A 40 9.86 17.53 18.40
C PRO A 40 9.07 16.28 18.83
N ALA A 41 8.23 16.37 19.87
CA ALA A 41 7.39 15.25 20.33
C ALA A 41 6.39 14.78 19.27
N PHE A 42 5.96 15.69 18.38
CA PHE A 42 5.00 15.37 17.30
C PHE A 42 5.66 14.99 15.96
N ALA A 43 6.97 14.97 15.87
CA ALA A 43 7.70 14.69 14.63
C ALA A 43 7.28 13.37 13.94
N SER A 44 6.92 12.36 14.71
CA SER A 44 6.47 11.05 14.21
C SER A 44 4.97 10.97 13.89
N LEU A 45 4.20 12.04 14.15
CA LEU A 45 2.74 12.02 13.96
C LEU A 45 2.32 11.75 12.50
N PRO A 46 2.97 12.29 11.45
CA PRO A 46 2.63 11.95 10.08
C PRO A 46 2.78 10.45 9.77
N LEU A 47 3.82 9.80 10.32
CA LEU A 47 4.00 8.35 10.23
C LEU A 47 2.92 7.60 11.02
N ALA A 48 2.59 8.04 12.22
CA ALA A 48 1.51 7.46 13.03
C ALA A 48 0.15 7.55 12.31
N MET A 49 -0.13 8.67 11.64
CA MET A 49 -1.32 8.83 10.79
C MET A 49 -1.32 7.86 9.61
N GLN A 50 -0.16 7.60 8.99
CA GLN A 50 -0.04 6.61 7.92
C GLN A 50 -0.37 5.19 8.44
N LEU A 51 0.15 4.79 9.60
CA LEU A 51 -0.17 3.50 10.22
C LEU A 51 -1.65 3.41 10.58
N THR A 52 -2.21 4.47 11.15
CA THR A 52 -3.64 4.56 11.49
C THR A 52 -4.52 4.42 10.26
N GLY A 53 -4.20 5.12 9.16
CA GLY A 53 -4.92 5.00 7.89
C GLY A 53 -4.90 3.57 7.35
N THR A 54 -3.74 2.90 7.43
CA THR A 54 -3.60 1.50 7.02
C THR A 54 -4.48 0.59 7.88
N MET A 55 -4.43 0.75 9.19
CA MET A 55 -5.21 -0.06 10.14
C MET A 55 -6.71 0.11 9.91
N LEU A 56 -7.20 1.34 9.84
CA LEU A 56 -8.62 1.65 9.66
C LEU A 56 -9.16 1.15 8.33
N MET A 57 -8.36 1.23 7.27
CA MET A 57 -8.82 0.89 5.92
C MET A 57 -8.65 -0.59 5.56
N THR A 58 -7.91 -1.39 6.33
CA THR A 58 -7.66 -2.80 6.01
C THR A 58 -8.96 -3.59 5.81
N ILE A 59 -9.90 -3.53 6.74
CA ILE A 59 -11.19 -4.23 6.63
C ILE A 59 -12.08 -3.62 5.51
N PRO A 60 -12.32 -2.29 5.46
CA PRO A 60 -13.07 -1.68 4.38
C PRO A 60 -12.52 -1.97 2.98
N ALA A 61 -11.18 -1.99 2.81
CA ALA A 61 -10.54 -2.30 1.54
C ALA A 61 -10.88 -3.72 1.07
N SER A 62 -10.87 -4.72 1.97
CA SER A 62 -11.24 -6.08 1.61
C SER A 62 -12.71 -6.20 1.18
N LEU A 63 -13.62 -5.53 1.90
CA LEU A 63 -15.04 -5.50 1.57
C LEU A 63 -15.30 -4.79 0.24
N LEU A 64 -14.61 -3.68 -0.01
CA LEU A 64 -14.69 -2.98 -1.28
C LEU A 64 -14.23 -3.88 -2.43
N MET A 65 -13.07 -4.53 -2.29
CA MET A 65 -12.53 -5.44 -3.31
C MET A 65 -13.40 -6.66 -3.54
N ALA A 66 -14.11 -7.14 -2.52
CA ALA A 66 -15.09 -8.20 -2.69
C ALA A 66 -16.28 -7.78 -3.57
N LYS A 67 -16.68 -6.49 -3.54
CA LYS A 67 -17.80 -5.95 -4.33
C LYS A 67 -17.37 -5.54 -5.75
N VAL A 68 -16.30 -4.75 -5.87
CA VAL A 68 -15.89 -4.15 -7.15
C VAL A 68 -14.86 -4.99 -7.92
N GLY A 69 -14.32 -6.01 -7.26
CA GLY A 69 -13.23 -6.84 -7.79
C GLY A 69 -11.84 -6.33 -7.41
N ARG A 70 -10.87 -7.26 -7.38
CA ARG A 70 -9.50 -7.01 -6.92
C ARG A 70 -8.80 -5.92 -7.73
N ARG A 71 -8.88 -5.99 -9.07
CA ARG A 71 -8.21 -5.02 -9.95
C ARG A 71 -8.70 -3.58 -9.71
N ALA A 72 -10.02 -3.39 -9.66
CA ALA A 72 -10.60 -2.06 -9.44
C ALA A 72 -10.24 -1.51 -8.06
N GLY A 73 -10.25 -2.36 -7.02
CA GLY A 73 -9.85 -1.97 -5.68
C GLY A 73 -8.37 -1.56 -5.61
N PHE A 74 -7.48 -2.29 -6.28
CA PHE A 74 -6.06 -1.93 -6.33
C PHE A 74 -5.81 -0.59 -7.02
N ILE A 75 -6.46 -0.34 -8.15
CA ILE A 75 -6.37 0.95 -8.87
C ILE A 75 -6.91 2.08 -7.97
N PHE A 76 -8.04 1.87 -7.29
CA PHE A 76 -8.60 2.84 -6.35
C PHE A 76 -7.62 3.17 -5.20
N GLY A 77 -6.97 2.15 -4.62
CA GLY A 77 -5.94 2.34 -3.61
C GLY A 77 -4.77 3.19 -4.13
N GLN A 78 -4.30 2.95 -5.35
CA GLN A 78 -3.23 3.73 -5.96
C GLN A 78 -3.64 5.19 -6.24
N ILE A 79 -4.89 5.43 -6.64
CA ILE A 79 -5.42 6.80 -6.84
C ILE A 79 -5.41 7.57 -5.51
N ILE A 80 -5.82 6.94 -4.41
CA ILE A 80 -5.72 7.55 -3.08
C ILE A 80 -4.26 7.82 -2.71
N GLY A 81 -3.36 6.89 -3.05
CA GLY A 81 -1.92 7.08 -2.86
C GLY A 81 -1.38 8.30 -3.61
N ILE A 82 -1.79 8.50 -4.87
CA ILE A 82 -1.44 9.68 -5.66
C ILE A 82 -1.94 10.96 -4.95
N ALA A 83 -3.19 10.96 -4.49
CA ALA A 83 -3.75 12.11 -3.78
C ALA A 83 -2.96 12.43 -2.50
N GLY A 84 -2.62 11.39 -1.71
CA GLY A 84 -1.80 11.52 -0.49
C GLY A 84 -0.38 12.02 -0.81
N GLY A 85 0.27 11.46 -1.83
CA GLY A 85 1.60 11.89 -2.26
C GLY A 85 1.64 13.32 -2.78
N CYS A 86 0.67 13.71 -3.61
CA CYS A 86 0.54 15.10 -4.08
C CYS A 86 0.27 16.07 -2.93
N LEU A 87 -0.59 15.70 -1.99
CA LEU A 87 -0.90 16.53 -0.82
C LEU A 87 0.34 16.70 0.08
N GLY A 88 1.13 15.64 0.28
CA GLY A 88 2.38 15.71 1.05
C GLY A 88 3.42 16.60 0.38
N ALA A 89 3.61 16.46 -0.94
CA ALA A 89 4.48 17.35 -1.70
C ALA A 89 4.01 18.81 -1.61
N TYR A 90 2.71 19.04 -1.76
CA TYR A 90 2.11 20.38 -1.65
C TYR A 90 2.29 20.99 -0.25
N ALA A 91 2.10 20.19 0.79
CA ALA A 91 2.30 20.60 2.18
C ALA A 91 3.72 21.06 2.44
N LEU A 92 4.73 20.41 1.85
CA LEU A 92 6.14 20.72 1.99
C LEU A 92 6.57 21.92 1.13
N MET A 93 6.12 21.97 -0.14
CA MET A 93 6.60 22.94 -1.11
C MET A 93 5.97 24.32 -0.97
N TYR A 94 4.67 24.37 -0.69
CA TYR A 94 3.92 25.62 -0.79
C TYR A 94 3.38 26.13 0.54
N VAL A 95 2.75 25.28 1.33
CA VAL A 95 2.01 25.72 2.52
C VAL A 95 2.85 25.63 3.79
N LYS A 96 3.82 24.71 3.84
CA LYS A 96 4.61 24.37 5.03
C LYS A 96 3.72 24.07 6.24
N SER A 97 2.64 23.29 6.03
CA SER A 97 1.67 22.93 7.07
C SER A 97 1.89 21.51 7.54
N PHE A 98 2.08 21.37 8.84
CA PHE A 98 2.21 20.10 9.53
C PHE A 98 0.92 19.29 9.49
N GLU A 99 -0.23 19.96 9.62
CA GLU A 99 -1.56 19.34 9.58
C GLU A 99 -1.83 18.68 8.22
N LEU A 100 -1.50 19.38 7.13
CA LEU A 100 -1.64 18.83 5.77
C LEU A 100 -0.72 17.63 5.56
N LEU A 101 0.47 17.64 6.14
CA LEU A 101 1.40 16.51 6.11
C LEU A 101 0.82 15.30 6.85
N CYS A 102 0.15 15.50 7.99
CA CYS A 102 -0.55 14.46 8.73
C CYS A 102 -1.72 13.86 7.92
N VAL A 103 -2.51 14.71 7.23
CA VAL A 103 -3.59 14.24 6.35
C VAL A 103 -3.03 13.48 5.15
N ALA A 104 -1.92 13.94 4.57
CA ALA A 104 -1.22 13.23 3.51
C ALA A 104 -0.77 11.84 3.98
N GLY A 105 -0.18 11.73 5.18
CA GLY A 105 0.17 10.47 5.81
C GLY A 105 -1.02 9.53 5.95
N LEU A 106 -2.16 10.03 6.42
CA LEU A 106 -3.39 9.25 6.53
C LEU A 106 -3.83 8.67 5.18
N LEU A 107 -3.85 9.48 4.10
CA LEU A 107 -4.22 9.04 2.76
C LEU A 107 -3.24 7.99 2.20
N VAL A 108 -1.94 8.19 2.40
CA VAL A 108 -0.92 7.19 2.05
C VAL A 108 -1.17 5.89 2.81
N GLY A 109 -1.53 5.97 4.08
CA GLY A 109 -1.91 4.83 4.91
C GLY A 109 -3.13 4.08 4.36
N VAL A 110 -4.17 4.81 3.96
CA VAL A 110 -5.35 4.23 3.30
C VAL A 110 -4.94 3.48 2.02
N SER A 111 -4.08 4.06 1.19
CA SER A 111 -3.54 3.38 0.00
C SER A 111 -2.78 2.11 0.37
N ASN A 112 -1.99 2.13 1.44
CA ASN A 112 -1.21 0.98 1.90
C ASN A 112 -2.08 -0.22 2.28
N ALA A 113 -3.28 -0.02 2.75
CA ALA A 113 -4.21 -1.11 3.06
C ALA A 113 -4.55 -1.96 1.84
N PHE A 114 -4.61 -1.38 0.64
CA PHE A 114 -4.98 -2.11 -0.57
C PHE A 114 -3.87 -3.01 -1.10
N TRP A 115 -2.62 -2.54 -1.17
CA TRP A 115 -1.55 -3.33 -1.76
C TRP A 115 -1.15 -4.53 -0.89
N GLN A 116 -1.45 -4.54 0.41
CA GLN A 116 -1.24 -5.71 1.26
C GLN A 116 -2.00 -6.94 0.76
N TYR A 117 -3.05 -6.75 -0.02
CA TYR A 117 -3.85 -7.83 -0.61
C TYR A 117 -3.28 -8.39 -1.92
N TYR A 118 -2.18 -7.84 -2.48
CA TYR A 118 -1.55 -8.38 -3.69
C TYR A 118 -1.17 -9.86 -3.55
N ARG A 119 -0.62 -10.26 -2.41
CA ARG A 119 -0.29 -11.66 -2.12
C ARG A 119 -1.50 -12.58 -2.14
N PHE A 120 -2.64 -12.13 -1.64
CA PHE A 120 -3.88 -12.91 -1.67
C PHE A 120 -4.46 -12.98 -3.08
N ALA A 121 -4.41 -11.90 -3.84
CA ALA A 121 -4.81 -11.89 -5.23
C ALA A 121 -3.94 -12.82 -6.10
N ALA A 122 -2.67 -12.97 -5.78
CA ALA A 122 -1.80 -13.94 -6.45
C ALA A 122 -2.24 -15.39 -6.19
N VAL A 123 -2.67 -15.69 -4.96
CA VAL A 123 -3.22 -17.01 -4.60
C VAL A 123 -4.53 -17.30 -5.34
N ASP A 124 -5.41 -16.31 -5.44
CA ASP A 124 -6.72 -16.48 -6.11
C ASP A 124 -6.58 -16.82 -7.60
N THR A 125 -5.46 -16.43 -8.22
CA THR A 125 -5.17 -16.68 -9.65
C THR A 125 -4.30 -17.90 -9.88
N ALA A 126 -3.71 -18.46 -8.84
CA ALA A 126 -2.80 -19.62 -8.90
C ALA A 126 -3.57 -20.94 -8.72
N GLY A 127 -3.20 -21.97 -9.49
CA GLY A 127 -3.64 -23.35 -9.23
C GLY A 127 -3.07 -23.86 -7.90
N GLU A 128 -3.68 -24.89 -7.32
CA GLU A 128 -3.34 -25.44 -5.99
C GLU A 128 -1.83 -25.66 -5.81
N ASP A 129 -1.17 -26.30 -6.78
CA ASP A 129 0.26 -26.62 -6.74
C ASP A 129 1.17 -25.38 -6.86
N TYR A 130 0.62 -24.23 -7.26
CA TYR A 130 1.40 -23.02 -7.52
C TYR A 130 1.18 -21.92 -6.46
N LYS A 131 0.20 -22.07 -5.57
CA LYS A 131 -0.17 -21.05 -4.56
C LYS A 131 0.99 -20.60 -3.68
N ALA A 132 1.73 -21.54 -3.12
CA ALA A 132 2.87 -21.22 -2.24
C ALA A 132 3.97 -20.46 -3.00
N ARG A 133 4.26 -20.85 -4.24
CA ARG A 133 5.24 -20.15 -5.09
C ARG A 133 4.77 -18.77 -5.49
N ALA A 134 3.48 -18.60 -5.76
CA ALA A 134 2.89 -17.30 -6.10
C ALA A 134 3.07 -16.29 -4.97
N ILE A 135 2.81 -16.68 -3.72
CA ILE A 135 3.06 -15.83 -2.53
C ILE A 135 4.55 -15.47 -2.45
N SER A 136 5.44 -16.47 -2.58
CA SER A 136 6.88 -16.27 -2.48
C SER A 136 7.40 -15.29 -3.54
N TYR A 137 6.92 -15.35 -4.78
CA TYR A 137 7.31 -14.42 -5.83
C TYR A 137 6.85 -12.99 -5.55
N VAL A 138 5.63 -12.82 -5.05
CA VAL A 138 5.11 -11.48 -4.70
C VAL A 138 5.91 -10.89 -3.54
N LEU A 139 6.20 -11.67 -2.50
CA LEU A 139 7.02 -11.21 -1.36
C LEU A 139 8.47 -10.92 -1.78
N ALA A 140 9.05 -11.75 -2.66
CA ALA A 140 10.40 -11.51 -3.19
C ALA A 140 10.48 -10.19 -3.98
N GLY A 141 9.43 -9.84 -4.76
CA GLY A 141 9.32 -8.53 -5.42
C GLY A 141 9.40 -7.38 -4.42
N GLY A 142 8.71 -7.49 -3.28
CA GLY A 142 8.79 -6.52 -2.19
C GLY A 142 10.18 -6.43 -1.55
N LEU A 143 10.84 -7.57 -1.34
CA LEU A 143 12.18 -7.60 -0.74
C LEU A 143 13.23 -6.92 -1.62
N ILE A 144 13.23 -7.19 -2.92
CA ILE A 144 14.11 -6.51 -3.89
C ILE A 144 13.88 -5.00 -3.87
N ALA A 145 12.62 -4.60 -3.83
CA ALA A 145 12.24 -3.20 -3.83
C ALA A 145 12.60 -2.46 -2.54
N ALA A 146 12.63 -3.15 -1.40
CA ALA A 146 13.08 -2.56 -0.14
C ALA A 146 14.56 -2.14 -0.20
N LEU A 147 15.38 -2.81 -1.01
CA LEU A 147 16.77 -2.43 -1.26
C LEU A 147 16.89 -1.26 -2.26
N VAL A 148 16.01 -1.21 -3.25
CA VAL A 148 16.02 -0.18 -4.30
C VAL A 148 15.38 1.13 -3.81
N GLY A 149 14.39 1.05 -2.92
CA GLY A 149 13.64 2.21 -2.42
C GLY A 149 14.51 3.37 -1.90
N PRO A 150 15.46 3.12 -0.98
CA PRO A 150 16.33 4.17 -0.46
C PRO A 150 17.19 4.86 -1.52
N GLU A 151 17.65 4.13 -2.54
CA GLU A 151 18.45 4.71 -3.63
C GLU A 151 17.59 5.61 -4.51
N VAL A 152 16.37 5.19 -4.81
CA VAL A 152 15.41 6.04 -5.55
C VAL A 152 15.05 7.29 -4.75
N ALA A 153 14.95 7.20 -3.41
CA ALA A 153 14.69 8.35 -2.55
C ALA A 153 15.80 9.40 -2.67
N LYS A 154 17.06 8.99 -2.61
CA LYS A 154 18.22 9.89 -2.77
C LYS A 154 18.21 10.59 -4.13
N ILE A 155 18.03 9.83 -5.22
CA ILE A 155 17.98 10.38 -6.58
C ILE A 155 16.81 11.37 -6.71
N ALA A 156 15.66 11.05 -6.14
CA ALA A 156 14.49 11.92 -6.19
C ALA A 156 14.68 13.22 -5.39
N GLU A 157 15.39 13.16 -4.27
CA GLU A 157 15.73 14.33 -3.47
C GLU A 157 16.64 15.28 -4.25
N ASP A 158 17.69 14.75 -4.90
CA ASP A 158 18.62 15.51 -5.72
C ASP A 158 17.94 16.13 -6.95
N LEU A 159 16.98 15.43 -7.55
CA LEU A 159 16.34 15.84 -8.80
C LEU A 159 15.32 16.97 -8.62
N PHE A 160 14.62 17.01 -7.49
CA PHE A 160 13.54 17.96 -7.22
C PHE A 160 13.98 19.17 -6.36
N GLY A 161 15.26 19.29 -6.06
CA GLY A 161 15.93 20.53 -5.69
C GLY A 161 15.62 21.07 -4.29
N PRO A 162 15.35 22.38 -4.13
CA PRO A 162 15.62 23.11 -2.88
C PRO A 162 14.65 22.79 -1.73
N VAL A 163 13.60 22.03 -1.96
CA VAL A 163 12.62 21.67 -0.91
C VAL A 163 12.88 20.26 -0.43
N ALA A 164 13.47 20.16 0.76
CA ALA A 164 13.77 18.88 1.40
C ALA A 164 12.52 17.97 1.43
N PHE A 165 12.71 16.70 1.06
CA PHE A 165 11.72 15.62 1.10
C PHE A 165 10.53 15.71 0.13
N ALA A 166 10.28 16.81 -0.54
CA ALA A 166 9.19 16.92 -1.52
C ALA A 166 9.39 15.95 -2.71
N GLY A 167 10.64 15.78 -3.17
CA GLY A 167 11.00 14.83 -4.21
C GLY A 167 10.62 13.40 -3.87
N SER A 168 10.75 13.00 -2.61
CA SER A 168 10.38 11.65 -2.14
C SER A 168 8.87 11.40 -2.24
N TYR A 169 8.04 12.40 -1.94
CA TYR A 169 6.59 12.31 -2.15
C TYR A 169 6.23 12.22 -3.64
N LEU A 170 6.92 12.98 -4.50
CA LEU A 170 6.72 12.91 -5.96
C LEU A 170 7.19 11.57 -6.54
N ALA A 171 8.30 11.00 -6.04
CA ALA A 171 8.73 9.65 -6.41
C ALA A 171 7.70 8.60 -6.03
N TYR A 172 7.09 8.70 -4.84
CA TYR A 172 5.98 7.86 -4.43
C TYR A 172 4.78 7.98 -5.39
N VAL A 173 4.41 9.19 -5.80
CA VAL A 173 3.37 9.40 -6.84
C VAL A 173 3.76 8.69 -8.14
N GLY A 174 5.01 8.79 -8.56
CA GLY A 174 5.53 8.07 -9.73
C GLY A 174 5.34 6.56 -9.63
N PHE A 175 5.63 5.95 -8.46
CA PHE A 175 5.38 4.54 -8.21
C PHE A 175 3.89 4.19 -8.26
N CYS A 176 3.02 5.03 -7.73
CA CYS A 176 1.57 4.81 -7.81
C CYS A 176 1.07 4.87 -9.25
N VAL A 177 1.51 5.84 -10.05
CA VAL A 177 1.15 5.96 -11.48
C VAL A 177 1.66 4.74 -12.26
N ALA A 178 2.92 4.37 -12.09
CA ALA A 178 3.49 3.18 -12.73
C ALA A 178 2.74 1.91 -12.28
N GLY A 179 2.39 1.81 -11.01
CA GLY A 179 1.57 0.74 -10.46
C GLY A 179 0.20 0.64 -11.14
N ILE A 180 -0.49 1.75 -11.37
CA ILE A 180 -1.75 1.78 -12.12
C ILE A 180 -1.53 1.25 -13.54
N LEU A 181 -0.51 1.71 -14.26
CA LEU A 181 -0.22 1.26 -15.62
C LEU A 181 0.01 -0.26 -15.67
N VAL A 182 0.77 -0.80 -14.72
CA VAL A 182 1.02 -2.25 -14.61
C VAL A 182 -0.26 -3.00 -14.25
N LEU A 183 -1.08 -2.48 -13.33
CA LEU A 183 -2.35 -3.07 -12.93
C LEU A 183 -3.40 -3.09 -14.06
N THR A 184 -3.30 -2.22 -15.06
CA THR A 184 -4.18 -2.28 -16.24
C THR A 184 -4.02 -3.59 -17.02
N SER A 185 -2.84 -4.20 -16.96
CA SER A 185 -2.54 -5.48 -17.61
C SER A 185 -2.98 -6.70 -16.78
N LEU A 186 -3.46 -6.47 -15.54
CA LEU A 186 -3.91 -7.53 -14.64
C LEU A 186 -5.28 -8.07 -15.08
N ASN A 187 -5.36 -9.38 -15.29
CA ASN A 187 -6.60 -10.04 -15.69
C ASN A 187 -7.03 -11.04 -14.62
N ILE A 188 -7.77 -10.54 -13.62
CA ILE A 188 -8.39 -11.38 -12.58
C ILE A 188 -9.89 -11.40 -12.85
N PRO A 189 -10.53 -12.58 -12.93
CA PRO A 189 -11.97 -12.68 -13.04
C PRO A 189 -12.66 -11.93 -11.90
N LYS A 190 -13.74 -11.22 -12.22
CA LYS A 190 -14.58 -10.63 -11.17
C LYS A 190 -15.13 -11.74 -10.30
N PRO A 191 -15.34 -11.51 -8.99
CA PRO A 191 -16.07 -12.44 -8.15
C PRO A 191 -17.41 -12.78 -8.82
N ALA A 192 -17.79 -14.06 -8.82
CA ALA A 192 -19.08 -14.46 -9.38
C ALA A 192 -20.20 -13.66 -8.72
N GLU A 193 -21.14 -13.14 -9.52
CA GLU A 193 -22.35 -12.51 -9.01
C GLU A 193 -23.06 -13.53 -8.12
N GLY A 194 -23.10 -13.26 -6.81
CA GLY A 194 -23.67 -14.17 -5.83
C GLY A 194 -22.73 -14.62 -4.72
N TRP A 195 -21.52 -14.11 -4.62
CA TRP A 195 -20.72 -14.32 -3.42
C TRP A 195 -21.41 -13.64 -2.24
N ASN A 196 -22.33 -14.39 -1.65
CA ASN A 196 -23.03 -14.00 -0.43
C ASN A 196 -22.01 -13.83 0.69
N ILE A 197 -21.83 -12.57 1.15
CA ILE A 197 -21.11 -12.26 2.38
C ILE A 197 -21.73 -13.02 3.59
N SER A 198 -22.97 -13.50 3.44
CA SER A 198 -23.70 -14.30 4.42
C SER A 198 -23.24 -15.77 4.56
N GLY A 199 -22.34 -16.26 3.69
CA GLY A 199 -21.77 -17.62 3.80
C GLY A 199 -20.53 -17.74 4.69
N GLY A 200 -20.02 -16.64 5.23
CA GLY A 200 -18.94 -16.64 6.20
C GLY A 200 -19.44 -17.07 7.59
N ARG A 201 -18.64 -17.87 8.31
CA ARG A 201 -18.94 -18.19 9.71
C ARG A 201 -19.11 -16.89 10.51
N PRO A 202 -20.15 -16.78 11.37
CA PRO A 202 -20.35 -15.59 12.18
C PRO A 202 -19.11 -15.31 13.04
N LEU A 203 -18.72 -14.05 13.15
CA LEU A 203 -17.54 -13.61 13.92
C LEU A 203 -17.51 -14.21 15.33
N GLN A 204 -18.68 -14.36 15.95
CA GLN A 204 -18.84 -14.92 17.28
C GLN A 204 -18.40 -16.39 17.38
N GLU A 205 -18.56 -17.15 16.29
CA GLU A 205 -18.12 -18.56 16.20
C GLU A 205 -16.61 -18.65 15.96
N ILE A 206 -16.03 -17.72 15.19
CA ILE A 206 -14.58 -17.63 14.94
C ILE A 206 -13.85 -17.24 16.23
N MET A 207 -14.36 -16.26 16.96
CA MET A 207 -13.75 -15.78 18.22
C MET A 207 -13.79 -16.83 19.34
N ARG A 208 -14.67 -17.83 19.28
CA ARG A 208 -14.72 -18.94 20.24
C ARG A 208 -13.77 -20.10 19.91
N GLN A 209 -13.12 -20.08 18.75
CA GLN A 209 -12.17 -21.14 18.42
C GLN A 209 -10.86 -20.96 19.19
N PRO A 210 -10.40 -22.00 19.93
CA PRO A 210 -9.17 -21.90 20.73
C PRO A 210 -7.94 -21.58 19.86
N THR A 211 -7.90 -22.04 18.62
CA THR A 211 -6.86 -21.71 17.65
C THR A 211 -6.81 -20.23 17.29
N PHE A 212 -7.94 -19.53 17.25
CA PHE A 212 -8.00 -18.09 16.99
C PHE A 212 -7.48 -17.29 18.18
N ILE A 213 -7.83 -17.71 19.42
CA ILE A 213 -7.37 -17.08 20.65
C ILE A 213 -5.85 -17.21 20.77
N VAL A 214 -5.30 -18.41 20.55
CA VAL A 214 -3.84 -18.66 20.60
C VAL A 214 -3.10 -17.87 19.53
N ALA A 215 -3.62 -17.79 18.29
CA ALA A 215 -3.00 -17.02 17.21
C ALA A 215 -3.07 -15.50 17.42
N GLY A 216 -4.04 -15.01 18.19
CA GLY A 216 -4.17 -13.59 18.52
C GLY A 216 -3.31 -13.15 19.72
N MET A 217 -2.77 -14.11 20.50
CA MET A 217 -1.93 -13.87 21.67
C MET A 217 -0.43 -14.09 21.39
N SER A 218 -0.08 -14.61 20.23
CA SER A 218 1.30 -14.82 19.75
C SER A 218 1.75 -13.66 18.85
#